data_327537dff7a94aae91f5e36f60b61342
#
_entry.id   327537dff7a94aae91f5e36f60b61342
#
_cell.length_a   1.000
_cell.length_b   1.000
_cell.length_c   1.000
_cell.angle_alpha   90.00
_cell.angle_beta   90.00
_cell.angle_gamma   90.00
#
_symmetry.space_group_name_H-M   'P 1'
#
loop_
_entity.id
_entity.type
_entity.pdbx_description
1 polymer ?
#
loop_
_entity_poly.entity_id
_entity_poly.type
_entity_poly.pdbx_seq_one_letter_code
_entity_poly.pdbx_strand_id
1 'polypeptide(L)'
;MRSVKSTVKREFDEYKKITPEIIDAMAIENDNEFVVPEGYQKVQVIVQDYKLDGSVNTAPTGFHTRSIEGSYLNIIINEQFMKQLGESFEMAKIEIVDSFTAAKLEADILLNKDDKHSCALVNMGAETTTISIYTNELLRKLVVLPLGGENITRDISTQHISREEAESIKMFKGYGATGSDNSPIANETLNKIIAARIEEILLNIKHQIESSGEKVGHIFFTGGAAKLKNLKALLDEHLQEYNTRIITEPSLRCFNDSGLSLASDAITPTLFGLLSTGKENCCKEVGAKEPATPVQLSLLENVDEEENNEPETDTPAEEKKIEEKKPEEKVETKKPEKPRKKPKWQQTLINMFSDFKDNMTEDEESDDE
;
A
#
# COMPACT_ATOMS: atom_id res chain seq x y z
N MET A 1 6.91 -10.79 5.39
CA MET A 1 5.56 -11.22 4.99
C MET A 1 5.61 -11.79 3.59
N ARG A 2 4.89 -12.87 3.31
CA ARG A 2 4.75 -13.46 1.97
C ARG A 2 3.45 -14.26 1.87
N SER A 3 3.03 -14.56 0.64
CA SER A 3 1.90 -15.44 0.38
C SER A 3 2.35 -16.84 -0.04
N VAL A 4 1.55 -17.84 0.32
CA VAL A 4 1.75 -19.24 -0.07
C VAL A 4 0.43 -19.79 -0.60
N LYS A 5 0.45 -20.39 -1.79
CA LYS A 5 -0.73 -21.02 -2.40
C LYS A 5 -0.94 -22.42 -1.80
N SER A 6 -2.19 -22.79 -1.60
CA SER A 6 -2.63 -24.14 -1.25
C SER A 6 -3.90 -24.50 -2.00
N THR A 7 -4.22 -25.79 -2.05
CA THR A 7 -5.41 -26.30 -2.70
C THR A 7 -6.08 -27.34 -1.83
N VAL A 8 -7.40 -27.33 -1.80
CA VAL A 8 -8.22 -28.36 -1.16
C VAL A 8 -9.10 -28.98 -2.25
N LYS A 9 -9.10 -30.30 -2.34
CA LYS A 9 -9.87 -31.05 -3.34
C LYS A 9 -10.84 -31.98 -2.68
N ARG A 10 -12.10 -32.00 -3.20
CA ARG A 10 -13.13 -32.95 -2.81
C ARG A 10 -13.69 -33.68 -4.03
N GLU A 11 -13.87 -34.96 -3.91
CA GLU A 11 -14.48 -35.82 -4.91
C GLU A 11 -15.78 -36.40 -4.35
N PHE A 12 -16.77 -36.55 -5.20
CA PHE A 12 -18.08 -37.09 -4.84
C PHE A 12 -18.38 -38.30 -5.71
N ASP A 13 -19.00 -39.32 -5.14
CA ASP A 13 -19.39 -40.55 -5.85
C ASP A 13 -20.40 -40.25 -6.94
N GLU A 14 -21.27 -39.26 -6.70
CA GLU A 14 -22.32 -38.81 -7.65
C GLU A 14 -22.23 -37.32 -7.87
N TYR A 15 -22.90 -36.80 -8.92
CA TYR A 15 -23.05 -35.37 -9.13
C TYR A 15 -23.74 -34.72 -7.94
N LYS A 16 -22.99 -33.88 -7.23
CA LYS A 16 -23.45 -33.17 -6.02
C LYS A 16 -23.61 -31.70 -6.31
N LYS A 17 -24.70 -31.11 -5.84
CA LYS A 17 -24.91 -29.67 -5.88
C LYS A 17 -23.97 -29.00 -4.87
N ILE A 18 -23.17 -28.03 -5.33
CA ILE A 18 -22.31 -27.24 -4.46
C ILE A 18 -23.15 -26.24 -3.69
N THR A 19 -23.07 -26.32 -2.39
CA THR A 19 -23.75 -25.42 -1.45
C THR A 19 -22.73 -24.53 -0.72
N PRO A 20 -23.16 -23.40 -0.13
CA PRO A 20 -22.27 -22.56 0.68
C PRO A 20 -21.55 -23.34 1.78
N GLU A 21 -22.22 -24.31 2.43
CA GLU A 21 -21.65 -25.11 3.51
C GLU A 21 -20.47 -25.99 3.02
N ILE A 22 -20.50 -26.44 1.76
CA ILE A 22 -19.37 -27.16 1.16
C ILE A 22 -18.18 -26.23 0.98
N ILE A 23 -18.44 -25.02 0.52
CA ILE A 23 -17.42 -23.98 0.32
C ILE A 23 -16.78 -23.61 1.68
N ASP A 24 -17.60 -23.35 2.69
CA ASP A 24 -17.12 -23.01 4.04
C ASP A 24 -16.34 -24.16 4.65
N ALA A 25 -16.81 -25.39 4.48
CA ALA A 25 -16.11 -26.58 4.96
C ALA A 25 -14.74 -26.77 4.26
N MET A 26 -14.61 -26.42 2.98
CA MET A 26 -13.32 -26.45 2.26
C MET A 26 -12.37 -25.35 2.76
N ALA A 27 -12.89 -24.18 3.09
CA ALA A 27 -12.10 -23.10 3.66
C ALA A 27 -11.55 -23.46 5.06
N ILE A 28 -12.40 -24.09 5.89
CA ILE A 28 -11.99 -24.62 7.22
C ILE A 28 -10.95 -25.74 7.06
N GLU A 29 -11.12 -26.62 6.08
CA GLU A 29 -10.15 -27.68 5.77
C GLU A 29 -8.80 -27.10 5.37
N ASN A 30 -8.79 -26.10 4.49
CA ASN A 30 -7.55 -25.36 4.18
C ASN A 30 -6.92 -24.74 5.43
N ASP A 31 -7.73 -24.18 6.32
CA ASP A 31 -7.23 -23.55 7.54
C ASP A 31 -6.55 -24.54 8.49
N ASN A 32 -7.08 -25.77 8.55
CA ASN A 32 -6.56 -26.83 9.40
C ASN A 32 -5.37 -27.60 8.79
N GLU A 33 -5.37 -27.80 7.48
CA GLU A 33 -4.38 -28.63 6.79
C GLU A 33 -3.17 -27.85 6.29
N PHE A 34 -3.30 -26.52 6.13
CA PHE A 34 -2.18 -25.70 5.70
C PHE A 34 -1.08 -25.68 6.76
N VAL A 35 0.03 -26.31 6.44
CA VAL A 35 1.22 -26.34 7.31
C VAL A 35 1.95 -25.01 7.20
N VAL A 36 1.89 -24.21 8.27
CA VAL A 36 2.62 -22.95 8.36
C VAL A 36 4.12 -23.26 8.54
N PRO A 37 5.01 -22.66 7.71
CA PRO A 37 6.45 -22.83 7.88
C PRO A 37 6.92 -22.36 9.25
N GLU A 38 7.97 -23.00 9.77
CA GLU A 38 8.58 -22.66 11.08
C GLU A 38 8.97 -21.18 11.14
N GLY A 39 8.70 -20.53 12.28
CA GLY A 39 8.95 -19.10 12.51
C GLY A 39 7.95 -18.16 11.82
N TYR A 40 6.88 -18.69 11.24
CA TYR A 40 5.80 -17.90 10.65
C TYR A 40 4.47 -18.19 11.29
N GLN A 41 3.56 -17.22 11.23
CA GLN A 41 2.14 -17.43 11.54
C GLN A 41 1.28 -17.00 10.36
N LYS A 42 0.14 -17.65 10.19
CA LYS A 42 -0.88 -17.28 9.20
C LYS A 42 -1.72 -16.14 9.74
N VAL A 43 -1.87 -15.08 8.93
CA VAL A 43 -2.64 -13.88 9.32
C VAL A 43 -3.89 -13.68 8.49
N GLN A 44 -3.91 -14.21 7.26
CA GLN A 44 -5.06 -14.08 6.37
C GLN A 44 -5.11 -15.22 5.36
N VAL A 45 -6.32 -15.63 4.98
CA VAL A 45 -6.58 -16.54 3.86
C VAL A 45 -7.45 -15.81 2.84
N ILE A 46 -7.06 -15.85 1.58
CA ILE A 46 -7.81 -15.26 0.47
C ILE A 46 -8.19 -16.38 -0.48
N VAL A 47 -9.49 -16.59 -0.64
CA VAL A 47 -10.02 -17.53 -1.64
C VAL A 47 -9.64 -17.02 -3.03
N GLN A 48 -9.16 -17.90 -3.90
CA GLN A 48 -8.75 -17.59 -5.25
C GLN A 48 -9.83 -18.03 -6.25
N ASP A 49 -9.72 -19.22 -6.74
CA ASP A 49 -10.61 -19.80 -7.73
C ASP A 49 -11.04 -21.19 -7.29
N TYR A 50 -12.18 -21.65 -7.83
CA TYR A 50 -12.60 -23.03 -7.75
C TYR A 50 -12.50 -23.67 -9.13
N LYS A 51 -12.26 -24.96 -9.17
CA LYS A 51 -12.38 -25.77 -10.38
C LYS A 51 -13.44 -26.85 -10.15
N LEU A 52 -14.42 -26.89 -11.04
CA LEU A 52 -15.46 -27.91 -11.08
C LEU A 52 -15.18 -28.85 -12.25
N ASP A 53 -14.93 -30.13 -11.95
CA ASP A 53 -14.53 -31.15 -12.94
C ASP A 53 -13.39 -30.64 -13.86
N GLY A 54 -12.41 -29.90 -13.27
CA GLY A 54 -11.26 -29.32 -13.96
C GLY A 54 -11.49 -27.95 -14.62
N SER A 55 -12.72 -27.46 -14.69
CA SER A 55 -13.04 -26.15 -15.28
C SER A 55 -13.08 -25.05 -14.21
N VAL A 56 -12.42 -23.92 -14.46
CA VAL A 56 -12.37 -22.77 -13.53
C VAL A 56 -13.76 -22.14 -13.41
N ASN A 57 -14.19 -21.89 -12.18
CA ASN A 57 -15.44 -21.23 -11.83
C ASN A 57 -15.24 -20.35 -10.60
N THR A 58 -15.55 -19.06 -10.70
CA THR A 58 -15.41 -18.09 -9.62
C THR A 58 -16.59 -18.10 -8.65
N ALA A 59 -17.76 -18.62 -9.07
CA ALA A 59 -18.98 -18.69 -8.28
C ALA A 59 -19.58 -20.11 -8.33
N PRO A 60 -18.96 -21.10 -7.65
CA PRO A 60 -19.30 -22.51 -7.79
C PRO A 60 -20.65 -22.90 -7.17
N THR A 61 -21.22 -22.06 -6.31
CA THR A 61 -22.48 -22.35 -5.61
C THR A 61 -23.64 -22.55 -6.58
N GLY A 62 -24.40 -23.64 -6.37
CA GLY A 62 -25.55 -23.99 -7.21
C GLY A 62 -25.22 -24.94 -8.37
N PHE A 63 -23.95 -25.07 -8.75
CA PHE A 63 -23.52 -26.01 -9.80
C PHE A 63 -23.49 -27.45 -9.29
N HIS A 64 -23.67 -28.42 -10.21
CA HIS A 64 -23.50 -29.84 -9.91
C HIS A 64 -22.19 -30.34 -10.48
N THR A 65 -21.40 -31.03 -9.67
CA THR A 65 -20.07 -31.52 -10.07
C THR A 65 -19.76 -32.83 -9.35
N ARG A 66 -18.82 -33.60 -9.91
CA ARG A 66 -18.22 -34.76 -9.23
C ARG A 66 -16.94 -34.43 -8.49
N SER A 67 -16.28 -33.34 -8.87
CA SER A 67 -15.10 -32.88 -8.15
C SER A 67 -15.06 -31.37 -8.04
N ILE A 68 -14.63 -30.88 -6.89
CA ILE A 68 -14.36 -29.46 -6.66
C ILE A 68 -12.95 -29.31 -6.07
N GLU A 69 -12.17 -28.41 -6.67
CA GLU A 69 -10.86 -28.00 -6.16
C GLU A 69 -10.91 -26.51 -5.83
N GLY A 70 -10.70 -26.14 -4.58
CA GLY A 70 -10.58 -24.76 -4.13
C GLY A 70 -9.11 -24.35 -4.00
N SER A 71 -8.74 -23.21 -4.56
CA SER A 71 -7.40 -22.62 -4.43
C SER A 71 -7.44 -21.49 -3.42
N TYR A 72 -6.42 -21.42 -2.56
CA TYR A 72 -6.33 -20.48 -1.46
C TYR A 72 -4.95 -19.79 -1.46
N LEU A 73 -4.93 -18.52 -1.11
CA LEU A 73 -3.72 -17.76 -0.88
C LEU A 73 -3.59 -17.48 0.62
N ASN A 74 -2.66 -18.15 1.28
CA ASN A 74 -2.39 -17.98 2.70
C ASN A 74 -1.31 -16.90 2.87
N ILE A 75 -1.62 -15.83 3.59
CA ILE A 75 -0.67 -14.78 3.92
C ILE A 75 -0.04 -15.11 5.26
N ILE A 76 1.29 -15.22 5.26
CA ILE A 76 2.09 -15.55 6.42
C ILE A 76 3.08 -14.43 6.73
N ILE A 77 3.32 -14.23 8.02
CA ILE A 77 4.24 -13.22 8.55
C ILE A 77 5.16 -13.86 9.58
N ASN A 78 6.33 -13.23 9.82
CA ASN A 78 7.23 -13.69 10.88
C ASN A 78 6.52 -13.63 12.23
N GLU A 79 6.56 -14.74 12.99
CA GLU A 79 5.86 -14.90 14.27
C GLU A 79 6.43 -13.93 15.32
N GLN A 80 7.76 -13.81 15.39
CA GLN A 80 8.40 -12.93 16.36
C GLN A 80 8.00 -11.47 16.14
N PHE A 81 7.92 -11.03 14.89
CA PHE A 81 7.46 -9.67 14.57
C PHE A 81 6.04 -9.41 15.10
N MET A 82 5.12 -10.36 14.87
CA MET A 82 3.74 -10.23 15.37
C MET A 82 3.66 -10.24 16.89
N LYS A 83 4.49 -11.06 17.53
CA LYS A 83 4.59 -11.10 18.99
C LYS A 83 5.08 -9.77 19.55
N GLN A 84 6.17 -9.22 19.02
CA GLN A 84 6.70 -7.92 19.43
C GLN A 84 5.69 -6.78 19.19
N LEU A 85 4.98 -6.82 18.07
CA LEU A 85 3.93 -5.84 17.79
C LEU A 85 2.82 -5.92 18.85
N GLY A 86 2.32 -7.13 19.15
CA GLY A 86 1.29 -7.34 20.16
C GLY A 86 1.73 -6.86 21.55
N GLU A 87 2.94 -7.24 21.97
CA GLU A 87 3.53 -6.81 23.26
C GLU A 87 3.65 -5.28 23.34
N SER A 88 4.04 -4.61 22.24
CA SER A 88 4.14 -3.14 22.20
C SER A 88 2.78 -2.46 22.40
N PHE A 89 1.72 -2.99 21.79
CA PHE A 89 0.36 -2.48 21.99
C PHE A 89 -0.15 -2.76 23.40
N GLU A 90 0.13 -3.94 23.94
CA GLU A 90 -0.24 -4.30 25.32
C GLU A 90 0.45 -3.37 26.34
N MET A 91 1.77 -3.13 26.18
CA MET A 91 2.50 -2.17 27.01
C MET A 91 1.92 -0.75 26.92
N ALA A 92 1.48 -0.36 25.76
CA ALA A 92 0.80 0.92 25.55
C ALA A 92 -0.65 0.94 26.08
N LYS A 93 -1.19 -0.20 26.56
CA LYS A 93 -2.58 -0.38 26.98
C LYS A 93 -3.59 -0.05 25.87
N ILE A 94 -3.25 -0.41 24.64
CA ILE A 94 -4.10 -0.25 23.46
C ILE A 94 -4.56 -1.64 23.03
N GLU A 95 -5.86 -1.86 22.99
CA GLU A 95 -6.45 -3.10 22.49
C GLU A 95 -6.43 -3.11 20.96
N ILE A 96 -5.93 -4.20 20.38
CA ILE A 96 -5.99 -4.44 18.94
C ILE A 96 -7.32 -5.11 18.64
N VAL A 97 -8.24 -4.39 18.02
CA VAL A 97 -9.58 -4.90 17.65
C VAL A 97 -9.53 -5.68 16.34
N ASP A 98 -8.75 -5.21 15.36
CA ASP A 98 -8.63 -5.83 14.04
C ASP A 98 -7.25 -5.58 13.44
N SER A 99 -6.88 -6.38 12.44
CA SER A 99 -5.61 -6.26 11.73
C SER A 99 -5.80 -6.42 10.23
N PHE A 100 -5.15 -5.58 9.44
CA PHE A 100 -5.29 -5.55 8.00
C PHE A 100 -3.92 -5.64 7.31
N THR A 101 -3.90 -6.30 6.15
CA THR A 101 -2.71 -6.33 5.30
C THR A 101 -2.58 -4.99 4.58
N ALA A 102 -1.53 -4.21 4.89
CA ALA A 102 -1.29 -2.89 4.29
C ALA A 102 -1.32 -2.92 2.75
N ALA A 103 -0.72 -3.93 2.14
CA ALA A 103 -0.71 -4.10 0.68
C ALA A 103 -2.12 -4.17 0.05
N LYS A 104 -3.10 -4.76 0.75
CA LYS A 104 -4.49 -4.79 0.30
C LYS A 104 -5.13 -3.42 0.45
N LEU A 105 -4.96 -2.77 1.59
CA LEU A 105 -5.49 -1.44 1.85
C LEU A 105 -4.97 -0.41 0.83
N GLU A 106 -3.67 -0.44 0.54
CA GLU A 106 -3.05 0.42 -0.46
C GLU A 106 -3.63 0.18 -1.86
N ALA A 107 -3.80 -1.09 -2.25
CA ALA A 107 -4.39 -1.42 -3.54
C ALA A 107 -5.85 -0.96 -3.66
N ASP A 108 -6.62 -0.97 -2.58
CA ASP A 108 -8.01 -0.54 -2.56
C ASP A 108 -8.14 0.99 -2.71
N ILE A 109 -7.14 1.75 -2.26
CA ILE A 109 -7.12 3.22 -2.36
C ILE A 109 -6.44 3.70 -3.65
N LEU A 110 -5.38 3.01 -4.12
CA LEU A 110 -4.56 3.47 -5.24
C LEU A 110 -5.03 2.95 -6.59
N LEU A 111 -5.63 1.75 -6.64
CA LEU A 111 -5.99 1.08 -7.88
C LEU A 111 -7.51 1.04 -8.06
N ASN A 112 -7.97 1.27 -9.28
CA ASN A 112 -9.35 1.00 -9.65
C ASN A 112 -9.54 -0.49 -10.04
N LYS A 113 -10.78 -0.90 -10.35
CA LYS A 113 -11.07 -2.29 -10.72
C LYS A 113 -10.37 -2.69 -12.01
N ASP A 114 -10.33 -1.80 -13.01
CA ASP A 114 -9.71 -2.07 -14.31
C ASP A 114 -8.19 -2.29 -14.14
N ASP A 115 -7.53 -1.49 -13.29
CA ASP A 115 -6.12 -1.67 -12.98
C ASP A 115 -5.85 -3.05 -12.36
N LYS A 116 -6.74 -3.56 -11.48
CA LYS A 116 -6.58 -4.85 -10.79
C LYS A 116 -6.78 -6.08 -11.69
N HIS A 117 -7.16 -5.91 -12.96
CA HIS A 117 -7.27 -7.04 -13.87
C HIS A 117 -5.93 -7.67 -14.25
N SER A 118 -4.86 -6.88 -14.34
CA SER A 118 -3.53 -7.36 -14.76
C SER A 118 -2.44 -6.40 -14.31
N CYS A 119 -2.16 -6.34 -13.00
CA CYS A 119 -1.15 -5.41 -12.50
C CYS A 119 -0.31 -5.96 -11.35
N ALA A 120 0.82 -5.30 -11.13
CA ALA A 120 1.57 -5.37 -9.89
C ALA A 120 1.57 -3.99 -9.22
N LEU A 121 1.27 -3.94 -7.93
CA LEU A 121 1.48 -2.76 -7.08
C LEU A 121 2.77 -2.98 -6.28
N VAL A 122 3.72 -2.08 -6.45
CA VAL A 122 5.04 -2.12 -5.82
C VAL A 122 5.18 -0.93 -4.88
N ASN A 123 5.15 -1.19 -3.59
CA ASN A 123 5.42 -0.18 -2.59
C ASN A 123 6.91 -0.22 -2.22
N MET A 124 7.67 0.77 -2.69
CA MET A 124 9.09 0.95 -2.39
C MET A 124 9.23 1.79 -1.13
N GLY A 125 9.38 1.13 0.02
CA GLY A 125 9.60 1.76 1.32
C GLY A 125 11.06 2.12 1.57
N ALA A 126 11.37 2.46 2.83
CA ALA A 126 12.75 2.71 3.27
C ALA A 126 13.57 1.41 3.32
N GLU A 127 13.13 0.42 4.08
CA GLU A 127 13.85 -0.83 4.31
C GLU A 127 13.35 -1.99 3.46
N THR A 128 12.11 -1.91 2.98
CA THR A 128 11.44 -3.01 2.27
C THR A 128 10.74 -2.53 1.01
N THR A 129 10.64 -3.45 0.04
CA THR A 129 9.78 -3.30 -1.13
C THR A 129 8.71 -4.39 -1.09
N THR A 130 7.44 -3.97 -1.04
CA THR A 130 6.29 -4.88 -1.05
C THR A 130 5.74 -4.99 -2.47
N ILE A 131 5.57 -6.21 -2.96
CA ILE A 131 5.05 -6.51 -4.29
C ILE A 131 3.73 -7.27 -4.14
N SER A 132 2.66 -6.71 -4.68
CA SER A 132 1.32 -7.30 -4.69
C SER A 132 0.88 -7.48 -6.14
N ILE A 133 0.63 -8.71 -6.58
CA ILE A 133 0.24 -9.03 -7.95
C ILE A 133 -1.25 -9.33 -7.98
N TYR A 134 -1.96 -8.63 -8.85
CA TYR A 134 -3.40 -8.76 -9.04
C TYR A 134 -3.72 -9.27 -10.44
N THR A 135 -4.61 -10.24 -10.52
CA THR A 135 -5.19 -10.74 -11.76
C THR A 135 -6.69 -10.99 -11.54
N ASN A 136 -7.53 -10.45 -12.39
CA ASN A 136 -8.99 -10.51 -12.27
C ASN A 136 -9.49 -10.03 -10.89
N GLU A 137 -8.99 -8.87 -10.45
CA GLU A 137 -9.32 -8.21 -9.17
C GLU A 137 -8.86 -8.98 -7.91
N LEU A 138 -8.28 -10.17 -8.04
CA LEU A 138 -7.81 -10.99 -6.94
C LEU A 138 -6.30 -10.83 -6.70
N LEU A 139 -5.91 -10.72 -5.44
CA LEU A 139 -4.52 -10.77 -5.04
C LEU A 139 -3.98 -12.19 -5.27
N ARG A 140 -3.05 -12.37 -6.20
CA ARG A 140 -2.48 -13.66 -6.60
C ARG A 140 -1.16 -13.97 -5.93
N LYS A 141 -0.39 -12.94 -5.60
CA LYS A 141 0.90 -13.09 -4.92
C LYS A 141 1.18 -11.84 -4.09
N LEU A 142 1.73 -12.06 -2.91
CA LEU A 142 2.25 -11.02 -2.04
C LEU A 142 3.63 -11.44 -1.56
N VAL A 143 4.61 -10.55 -1.73
CA VAL A 143 5.98 -10.76 -1.23
C VAL A 143 6.56 -9.45 -0.75
N VAL A 144 7.36 -9.50 0.30
CA VAL A 144 8.12 -8.38 0.82
C VAL A 144 9.61 -8.70 0.68
N LEU A 145 10.31 -7.87 -0.06
CA LEU A 145 11.76 -7.94 -0.23
C LEU A 145 12.43 -7.04 0.83
N PRO A 146 13.53 -7.48 1.44
CA PRO A 146 14.31 -6.67 2.40
C PRO A 146 15.24 -5.72 1.65
N LEU A 147 14.70 -4.96 0.70
CA LEU A 147 15.38 -3.99 -0.15
C LEU A 147 14.51 -2.75 -0.25
N GLY A 148 15.09 -1.57 -0.06
CA GLY A 148 14.37 -0.30 -0.13
C GLY A 148 15.29 0.91 -0.27
N GLY A 149 14.75 2.10 -0.10
CA GLY A 149 15.45 3.37 -0.25
C GLY A 149 16.63 3.55 0.70
N GLU A 150 16.60 2.91 1.87
CA GLU A 150 17.67 2.92 2.86
C GLU A 150 18.95 2.24 2.34
N ASN A 151 18.81 1.23 1.48
CA ASN A 151 19.97 0.60 0.86
C ASN A 151 20.75 1.61 -0.01
N ILE A 152 20.04 2.52 -0.71
CA ILE A 152 20.67 3.60 -1.48
C ILE A 152 21.41 4.57 -0.55
N THR A 153 20.76 4.98 0.54
CA THR A 153 21.36 5.87 1.54
C THR A 153 22.64 5.30 2.14
N ARG A 154 22.61 4.01 2.51
CA ARG A 154 23.76 3.29 3.03
C ARG A 154 24.90 3.23 2.01
N ASP A 155 24.60 2.96 0.76
CA ASP A 155 25.63 2.91 -0.29
C ASP A 155 26.26 4.28 -0.53
N ILE A 156 25.46 5.36 -0.51
CA ILE A 156 26.00 6.73 -0.59
C ILE A 156 26.89 7.03 0.62
N SER A 157 26.51 6.60 1.82
CA SER A 157 27.31 6.85 3.05
C SER A 157 28.68 6.18 3.03
N THR A 158 28.90 5.14 2.20
CA THR A 158 30.23 4.53 2.01
C THR A 158 31.27 5.51 1.42
N GLN A 159 30.81 6.64 0.88
CA GLN A 159 31.68 7.70 0.38
C GLN A 159 32.19 8.66 1.48
N HIS A 160 32.24 8.19 2.73
CA HIS A 160 32.64 8.96 3.91
C HIS A 160 31.70 10.14 4.22
N ILE A 161 30.43 9.97 3.96
CA ILE A 161 29.36 10.93 4.18
C ILE A 161 28.48 10.41 5.33
N SER A 162 27.99 11.28 6.21
CA SER A 162 27.05 10.87 7.26
C SER A 162 25.74 10.32 6.66
N ARG A 163 25.05 9.47 7.42
CA ARG A 163 23.79 8.86 6.93
C ARG A 163 22.72 9.94 6.66
N GLU A 164 22.63 10.95 7.51
CA GLU A 164 21.69 12.06 7.37
C GLU A 164 21.98 12.89 6.11
N GLU A 165 23.26 13.15 5.85
CA GLU A 165 23.70 13.87 4.66
C GLU A 165 23.50 13.03 3.39
N ALA A 166 23.79 11.73 3.43
CA ALA A 166 23.54 10.80 2.34
C ALA A 166 22.05 10.73 1.98
N GLU A 167 21.16 10.68 2.99
CA GLU A 167 19.70 10.73 2.79
C GLU A 167 19.28 12.04 2.14
N SER A 168 19.79 13.16 2.62
CA SER A 168 19.53 14.49 2.06
C SER A 168 19.98 14.57 0.60
N ILE A 169 21.19 14.09 0.26
CA ILE A 169 21.71 14.06 -1.11
C ILE A 169 20.79 13.20 -2.00
N LYS A 170 20.40 12.01 -1.55
CA LYS A 170 19.49 11.11 -2.29
C LYS A 170 18.16 11.80 -2.59
N MET A 171 17.56 12.45 -1.58
CA MET A 171 16.25 13.11 -1.73
C MET A 171 16.30 14.34 -2.64
N PHE A 172 17.33 15.18 -2.48
CA PHE A 172 17.40 16.44 -3.21
C PHE A 172 17.95 16.30 -4.62
N LYS A 173 18.96 15.46 -4.82
CA LYS A 173 19.57 15.26 -6.15
C LYS A 173 18.89 14.16 -6.96
N GLY A 174 18.66 12.99 -6.36
CA GLY A 174 18.12 11.83 -7.05
C GLY A 174 19.07 11.29 -8.13
N TYR A 175 18.51 10.61 -9.13
CA TYR A 175 19.23 10.07 -10.28
C TYR A 175 19.34 11.12 -11.39
N GLY A 176 20.43 11.06 -12.19
CA GLY A 176 20.65 11.98 -13.31
C GLY A 176 21.08 13.38 -12.86
N ALA A 177 21.59 13.52 -11.65
CA ALA A 177 22.16 14.78 -11.17
C ALA A 177 23.30 15.24 -12.07
N THR A 178 23.26 16.51 -12.47
CA THR A 178 24.24 17.17 -13.35
C THR A 178 24.70 18.49 -12.74
N GLY A 179 25.80 19.04 -13.28
CA GLY A 179 26.35 20.31 -12.82
C GLY A 179 27.45 20.14 -11.80
N SER A 180 28.07 21.24 -11.42
CA SER A 180 29.11 21.34 -10.39
C SER A 180 28.52 22.07 -9.20
N ASP A 181 28.43 21.40 -8.08
CA ASP A 181 28.05 21.97 -6.80
C ASP A 181 29.06 21.56 -5.71
N ASN A 182 28.96 22.19 -4.54
CA ASN A 182 29.83 21.87 -3.39
C ASN A 182 29.40 20.58 -2.66
N SER A 183 28.83 19.61 -3.37
CA SER A 183 28.44 18.34 -2.77
C SER A 183 29.68 17.50 -2.41
N PRO A 184 29.65 16.78 -1.29
CA PRO A 184 30.76 15.92 -0.88
C PRO A 184 30.95 14.71 -1.81
N ILE A 185 29.99 14.42 -2.68
CA ILE A 185 30.06 13.34 -3.66
C ILE A 185 29.90 13.88 -5.10
N ALA A 186 30.74 13.40 -6.01
CA ALA A 186 30.62 13.71 -7.43
C ALA A 186 29.32 13.14 -8.01
N ASN A 187 28.62 13.92 -8.83
CA ASN A 187 27.34 13.52 -9.42
C ASN A 187 27.44 12.24 -10.24
N GLU A 188 28.55 11.98 -10.93
CA GLU A 188 28.78 10.74 -11.66
C GLU A 188 28.81 9.51 -10.72
N THR A 189 29.49 9.63 -9.58
CA THR A 189 29.55 8.56 -8.55
C THR A 189 28.17 8.34 -7.94
N LEU A 190 27.46 9.42 -7.59
CA LEU A 190 26.09 9.36 -7.05
C LEU A 190 25.15 8.64 -8.02
N ASN A 191 25.19 9.00 -9.29
CA ASN A 191 24.35 8.39 -10.31
C ASN A 191 24.65 6.89 -10.48
N LYS A 192 25.93 6.48 -10.44
CA LYS A 192 26.32 5.06 -10.50
C LYS A 192 25.79 4.27 -9.30
N ILE A 193 25.90 4.84 -8.09
CA ILE A 193 25.42 4.20 -6.86
C ILE A 193 23.90 4.01 -6.93
N ILE A 194 23.18 5.08 -7.26
CA ILE A 194 21.70 5.04 -7.34
C ILE A 194 21.26 4.04 -8.43
N ALA A 195 21.84 4.13 -9.63
CA ALA A 195 21.48 3.24 -10.73
C ALA A 195 21.68 1.77 -10.36
N ALA A 196 22.86 1.40 -9.83
CA ALA A 196 23.17 0.02 -9.47
C ALA A 196 22.20 -0.54 -8.40
N ARG A 197 21.85 0.28 -7.40
CA ARG A 197 20.91 -0.18 -6.35
C ARG A 197 19.47 -0.28 -6.85
N ILE A 198 19.03 0.67 -7.66
CA ILE A 198 17.69 0.60 -8.27
C ILE A 198 17.61 -0.58 -9.24
N GLU A 199 18.63 -0.82 -10.08
CA GLU A 199 18.69 -1.98 -10.97
C GLU A 199 18.52 -3.29 -10.16
N GLU A 200 19.24 -3.47 -9.06
CA GLU A 200 19.11 -4.64 -8.20
C GLU A 200 17.66 -4.80 -7.69
N ILE A 201 17.03 -3.72 -7.22
CA ILE A 201 15.65 -3.75 -6.74
C ILE A 201 14.71 -4.14 -7.89
N LEU A 202 14.86 -3.53 -9.07
CA LEU A 202 14.01 -3.78 -10.23
C LEU A 202 14.17 -5.21 -10.79
N LEU A 203 15.38 -5.75 -10.81
CA LEU A 203 15.61 -7.15 -11.19
C LEU A 203 14.92 -8.12 -10.24
N ASN A 204 14.96 -7.85 -8.93
CA ASN A 204 14.24 -8.64 -7.95
C ASN A 204 12.71 -8.53 -8.12
N ILE A 205 12.19 -7.33 -8.38
CA ILE A 205 10.76 -7.12 -8.67
C ILE A 205 10.35 -7.91 -9.91
N LYS A 206 11.09 -7.78 -11.01
CA LYS A 206 10.87 -8.51 -12.25
C LYS A 206 10.85 -10.02 -12.03
N HIS A 207 11.84 -10.56 -11.33
CA HIS A 207 11.90 -11.98 -10.96
C HIS A 207 10.66 -12.43 -10.17
N GLN A 208 10.19 -11.62 -9.23
CA GLN A 208 8.97 -11.95 -8.46
C GLN A 208 7.72 -11.96 -9.32
N ILE A 209 7.62 -11.05 -10.29
CA ILE A 209 6.50 -11.00 -11.24
C ILE A 209 6.56 -12.23 -12.17
N GLU A 210 7.68 -12.50 -12.81
CA GLU A 210 7.86 -13.63 -13.72
C GLU A 210 7.61 -14.98 -13.02
N SER A 211 8.16 -15.15 -11.81
CA SER A 211 7.99 -16.38 -11.02
C SER A 211 6.57 -16.58 -10.49
N SER A 212 5.68 -15.58 -10.58
CA SER A 212 4.28 -15.72 -10.18
C SER A 212 3.47 -16.57 -11.17
N GLY A 213 3.88 -16.61 -12.43
CA GLY A 213 3.13 -17.20 -13.54
C GLY A 213 1.91 -16.39 -13.97
N GLU A 214 1.68 -15.22 -13.36
CA GLU A 214 0.56 -14.33 -13.67
C GLU A 214 0.93 -13.38 -14.81
N LYS A 215 -0.04 -13.04 -15.64
CA LYS A 215 0.16 -12.02 -16.68
C LYS A 215 0.04 -10.63 -16.03
N VAL A 216 1.09 -9.84 -16.10
CA VAL A 216 1.14 -8.47 -15.60
C VAL A 216 1.40 -7.54 -16.78
N GLY A 217 0.47 -6.61 -17.03
CA GLY A 217 0.61 -5.59 -18.08
C GLY A 217 1.08 -4.25 -17.52
N HIS A 218 0.69 -3.95 -16.29
CA HIS A 218 0.97 -2.67 -15.64
C HIS A 218 1.71 -2.88 -14.32
N ILE A 219 2.71 -2.02 -14.05
CA ILE A 219 3.35 -1.96 -12.74
C ILE A 219 3.15 -0.57 -12.17
N PHE A 220 2.51 -0.49 -11.02
CA PHE A 220 2.30 0.75 -10.28
C PHE A 220 3.30 0.83 -9.14
N PHE A 221 4.07 1.92 -9.10
CA PHE A 221 5.05 2.18 -8.05
C PHE A 221 4.51 3.22 -7.07
N THR A 222 4.67 2.96 -5.79
CA THR A 222 4.30 3.86 -4.69
C THR A 222 5.35 3.75 -3.57
N GLY A 223 5.16 4.49 -2.49
CA GLY A 223 6.08 4.50 -1.36
C GLY A 223 7.13 5.61 -1.41
N GLY A 224 7.84 5.79 -0.29
CA GLY A 224 8.81 6.88 -0.14
C GLY A 224 9.96 6.84 -1.15
N ALA A 225 10.49 5.65 -1.44
CA ALA A 225 11.57 5.48 -2.40
C ALA A 225 11.10 5.66 -3.86
N ALA A 226 9.81 5.50 -4.16
CA ALA A 226 9.26 5.80 -5.47
C ALA A 226 9.26 7.31 -5.79
N LYS A 227 9.46 8.18 -4.79
CA LYS A 227 9.64 9.63 -4.97
C LYS A 227 11.05 10.03 -5.41
N LEU A 228 11.96 9.07 -5.57
CA LEU A 228 13.31 9.35 -6.06
C LEU A 228 13.25 10.13 -7.38
N LYS A 229 13.91 11.27 -7.44
CA LYS A 229 13.92 12.11 -8.65
C LYS A 229 14.48 11.31 -9.82
N ASN A 230 13.83 11.44 -10.97
CA ASN A 230 14.15 10.73 -12.23
C ASN A 230 14.12 9.20 -12.14
N LEU A 231 13.47 8.61 -11.11
CA LEU A 231 13.26 7.16 -11.04
C LEU A 231 12.62 6.62 -12.33
N LYS A 232 11.69 7.36 -12.92
CA LYS A 232 10.99 6.93 -14.15
C LYS A 232 11.93 6.56 -15.29
N ALA A 233 13.06 7.25 -15.43
CA ALA A 233 14.06 6.92 -16.46
C ALA A 233 14.64 5.51 -16.26
N LEU A 234 14.95 5.13 -15.01
CA LEU A 234 15.43 3.78 -14.68
C LEU A 234 14.33 2.72 -14.84
N LEU A 235 13.08 3.06 -14.49
CA LEU A 235 11.95 2.14 -14.73
C LEU A 235 11.78 1.85 -16.23
N ASP A 236 11.85 2.89 -17.07
CA ASP A 236 11.71 2.75 -18.52
C ASP A 236 12.89 2.02 -19.17
N GLU A 237 14.07 2.08 -18.57
CA GLU A 237 15.25 1.35 -19.02
C GLU A 237 15.18 -0.15 -18.69
N HIS A 238 14.78 -0.50 -17.46
CA HIS A 238 14.84 -1.88 -16.96
C HIS A 238 13.55 -2.69 -17.08
N LEU A 239 12.40 -2.01 -17.27
CA LEU A 239 11.07 -2.62 -17.31
C LEU A 239 10.29 -2.28 -18.58
N GLN A 240 10.97 -2.27 -19.73
CA GLN A 240 10.44 -1.88 -21.04
C GLN A 240 9.21 -2.69 -21.48
N GLU A 241 9.11 -3.94 -21.04
CA GLU A 241 7.99 -4.83 -21.33
C GLU A 241 6.71 -4.54 -20.57
N TYR A 242 6.79 -3.68 -19.55
CA TYR A 242 5.66 -3.32 -18.68
C TYR A 242 5.29 -1.84 -18.83
N ASN A 243 4.01 -1.54 -18.67
CA ASN A 243 3.58 -0.15 -18.56
C ASN A 243 3.76 0.31 -17.10
N THR A 244 4.81 1.10 -16.85
CA THR A 244 5.17 1.54 -15.51
C THR A 244 4.58 2.90 -15.19
N ARG A 245 3.95 3.05 -14.00
CA ARG A 245 3.42 4.31 -13.48
C ARG A 245 3.83 4.51 -12.02
N ILE A 246 4.14 5.75 -11.65
CA ILE A 246 4.38 6.13 -10.26
C ILE A 246 3.11 6.79 -9.73
N ILE A 247 2.55 6.25 -8.65
CA ILE A 247 1.35 6.73 -7.99
C ILE A 247 1.74 7.11 -6.56
N THR A 248 1.69 8.40 -6.26
CA THR A 248 2.02 8.93 -4.93
C THR A 248 0.80 9.46 -4.18
N GLU A 249 -0.30 9.68 -4.90
CA GLU A 249 -1.52 10.25 -4.34
C GLU A 249 -2.64 9.21 -4.32
N PRO A 250 -3.35 9.07 -3.19
CA PRO A 250 -4.52 8.24 -3.12
C PRO A 250 -5.60 8.76 -4.08
N SER A 251 -6.34 7.85 -4.69
CA SER A 251 -7.53 8.22 -5.44
C SER A 251 -8.56 8.79 -4.46
N LEU A 252 -8.72 10.12 -4.44
CA LEU A 252 -9.62 10.84 -3.53
C LEU A 252 -11.12 10.54 -3.74
N ARG A 253 -11.47 9.58 -4.59
CA ARG A 253 -12.86 9.18 -4.82
C ARG A 253 -13.58 8.68 -3.57
N CYS A 254 -12.83 8.30 -2.53
CA CYS A 254 -13.39 7.79 -1.28
C CYS A 254 -13.65 8.88 -0.22
N PHE A 255 -13.20 10.11 -0.44
CA PHE A 255 -13.31 11.17 0.55
C PHE A 255 -13.99 12.39 -0.06
N ASN A 256 -15.17 12.74 0.46
CA ASN A 256 -15.80 14.02 0.14
C ASN A 256 -14.97 15.12 0.80
N ASP A 257 -14.22 15.85 -0.03
CA ASP A 257 -13.35 16.91 0.41
C ASP A 257 -14.15 18.15 0.84
N SER A 258 -14.07 18.46 2.11
CA SER A 258 -14.44 19.76 2.65
C SER A 258 -13.24 20.45 3.29
N GLY A 259 -12.14 20.58 2.53
CA GLY A 259 -10.99 21.40 2.91
C GLY A 259 -9.83 20.68 3.60
N LEU A 260 -9.71 19.35 3.49
CA LEU A 260 -8.52 18.61 3.89
C LEU A 260 -7.44 18.75 2.79
N SER A 261 -6.41 19.55 3.08
CA SER A 261 -5.18 19.53 2.28
C SER A 261 -4.36 18.30 2.69
N LEU A 262 -4.44 17.24 1.89
CA LEU A 262 -3.65 16.03 2.11
C LEU A 262 -2.26 16.25 1.54
N ALA A 263 -1.25 16.12 2.39
CA ALA A 263 0.12 16.06 1.89
C ALA A 263 0.25 14.81 1.01
N SER A 264 0.80 14.97 -0.19
CA SER A 264 1.21 13.86 -1.05
C SER A 264 2.37 13.13 -0.37
N ASP A 265 2.03 12.29 0.63
CA ASP A 265 2.99 11.53 1.41
C ASP A 265 2.78 10.04 1.18
N ALA A 266 3.87 9.29 1.05
CA ALA A 266 3.86 7.86 0.83
C ALA A 266 3.21 7.04 1.97
N ILE A 267 3.00 7.66 3.14
CA ILE A 267 2.33 7.05 4.31
C ILE A 267 0.81 7.13 4.17
N THR A 268 0.30 8.12 3.45
CA THR A 268 -1.13 8.41 3.36
C THR A 268 -1.96 7.27 2.76
N PRO A 269 -1.55 6.52 1.72
CA PRO A 269 -2.38 5.45 1.18
C PRO A 269 -2.75 4.37 2.20
N THR A 270 -1.79 3.91 3.00
CA THR A 270 -2.04 2.92 4.06
C THR A 270 -2.98 3.47 5.13
N LEU A 271 -2.77 4.72 5.55
CA LEU A 271 -3.60 5.38 6.55
C LEU A 271 -5.04 5.55 6.05
N PHE A 272 -5.24 6.02 4.82
CA PHE A 272 -6.57 6.16 4.23
C PHE A 272 -7.24 4.81 4.00
N GLY A 273 -6.48 3.82 3.56
CA GLY A 273 -6.96 2.44 3.47
C GLY A 273 -7.47 1.94 4.81
N LEU A 274 -6.73 2.17 5.89
CA LEU A 274 -7.15 1.79 7.23
C LEU A 274 -8.39 2.57 7.69
N LEU A 275 -8.44 3.88 7.47
CA LEU A 275 -9.60 4.71 7.81
C LEU A 275 -10.87 4.27 7.05
N SER A 276 -10.73 3.82 5.80
CA SER A 276 -11.86 3.34 5.00
C SER A 276 -12.49 2.04 5.53
N THR A 277 -11.77 1.28 6.36
CA THR A 277 -12.30 0.07 7.00
C THR A 277 -13.05 0.35 8.31
N GLY A 278 -12.94 1.58 8.84
CA GLY A 278 -13.62 1.99 10.07
C GLY A 278 -15.14 1.93 9.95
N LYS A 279 -15.80 1.34 10.95
CA LYS A 279 -17.26 1.19 11.03
C LYS A 279 -17.91 2.24 11.92
N GLU A 280 -17.13 2.89 12.78
CA GLU A 280 -17.61 3.83 13.77
C GLU A 280 -16.89 5.18 13.63
N ASN A 281 -17.64 6.25 13.80
CA ASN A 281 -17.09 7.61 13.84
C ASN A 281 -16.94 8.07 15.28
N CYS A 282 -15.73 7.95 15.84
CA CYS A 282 -15.42 8.39 17.20
C CYS A 282 -15.45 9.92 17.40
N CYS A 283 -15.48 10.69 16.30
CA CYS A 283 -15.58 12.15 16.34
C CYS A 283 -17.03 12.67 16.23
N LYS A 284 -18.03 11.79 16.23
CA LYS A 284 -19.44 12.18 16.17
C LYS A 284 -19.83 12.84 17.48
N GLU A 285 -20.16 14.14 17.45
CA GLU A 285 -20.70 14.83 18.62
C GLU A 285 -22.06 14.22 19.01
N VAL A 286 -22.22 13.92 20.29
CA VAL A 286 -23.49 13.43 20.85
C VAL A 286 -24.53 14.57 20.74
N GLY A 287 -25.39 14.49 19.73
CA GLY A 287 -26.45 15.47 19.49
C GLY A 287 -26.50 16.12 18.11
N ALA A 288 -25.54 15.90 17.25
CA ALA A 288 -25.61 16.32 15.85
C ALA A 288 -26.66 15.49 15.10
N LYS A 289 -27.63 16.15 14.45
CA LYS A 289 -28.59 15.50 13.55
C LYS A 289 -27.79 14.75 12.46
N GLU A 290 -28.13 13.49 12.27
CA GLU A 290 -27.48 12.63 11.27
C GLU A 290 -27.41 13.35 9.91
N PRO A 291 -26.21 13.55 9.34
CA PRO A 291 -26.13 13.80 7.92
C PRO A 291 -26.52 12.51 7.19
N ALA A 292 -27.21 12.68 6.10
CA ALA A 292 -27.75 11.59 5.29
C ALA A 292 -26.76 10.44 5.13
N THR A 293 -27.26 9.24 5.32
CA THR A 293 -26.63 7.93 5.25
C THR A 293 -25.38 7.86 4.38
N PRO A 294 -24.26 7.35 4.89
CA PRO A 294 -23.12 7.05 4.03
C PRO A 294 -23.57 6.02 2.99
N VAL A 295 -23.33 6.34 1.74
CA VAL A 295 -23.57 5.43 0.63
C VAL A 295 -22.78 4.15 0.92
N GLN A 296 -23.48 3.11 1.35
CA GLN A 296 -22.97 1.76 1.30
C GLN A 296 -22.50 1.53 -0.13
N LEU A 297 -21.24 1.22 -0.30
CA LEU A 297 -20.73 0.60 -1.52
C LEU A 297 -21.40 -0.77 -1.65
N SER A 298 -22.64 -0.79 -2.11
CA SER A 298 -23.25 -1.97 -2.68
C SER A 298 -22.59 -2.17 -4.04
N LEU A 299 -21.62 -3.04 -4.07
CA LEU A 299 -21.28 -3.78 -5.28
C LEU A 299 -22.52 -4.59 -5.63
N LEU A 300 -23.11 -4.23 -6.73
CA LEU A 300 -24.01 -4.98 -7.63
C LEU A 300 -25.25 -4.17 -7.98
N GLU A 301 -25.38 -4.05 -9.25
CA GLU A 301 -26.54 -4.03 -10.15
C GLU A 301 -26.56 -2.82 -11.07
N ASN A 302 -26.02 -3.11 -12.28
CA ASN A 302 -26.44 -2.47 -13.51
C ASN A 302 -27.64 -3.21 -14.02
N VAL A 303 -28.72 -2.54 -14.24
CA VAL A 303 -29.72 -2.90 -15.24
C VAL A 303 -30.10 -1.62 -15.96
N ASP A 304 -29.95 -1.70 -17.27
CA ASP A 304 -30.32 -0.71 -18.25
C ASP A 304 -31.82 -0.39 -18.21
N GLU A 305 -32.15 0.90 -18.35
CA GLU A 305 -33.39 1.30 -19.04
C GLU A 305 -33.15 2.62 -19.76
N GLU A 306 -33.13 2.50 -21.09
CA GLU A 306 -33.29 3.62 -22.03
C GLU A 306 -34.73 4.13 -21.95
N GLU A 307 -34.91 5.46 -21.87
CA GLU A 307 -36.02 6.10 -22.52
C GLU A 307 -35.73 7.56 -22.89
N ASN A 308 -35.90 7.81 -24.17
CA ASN A 308 -35.88 9.06 -24.90
C ASN A 308 -36.74 10.16 -24.29
N ASN A 309 -36.28 11.41 -24.39
CA ASN A 309 -37.03 12.48 -25.03
C ASN A 309 -36.21 13.79 -25.11
N GLU A 310 -35.92 14.20 -26.33
CA GLU A 310 -35.63 15.56 -26.76
C GLU A 310 -36.94 16.28 -27.14
N PRO A 311 -36.89 17.57 -27.55
CA PRO A 311 -36.33 18.80 -26.98
C PRO A 311 -37.37 19.95 -26.88
N GLU A 312 -37.04 21.05 -26.23
CA GLU A 312 -37.54 22.36 -26.66
C GLU A 312 -36.66 23.52 -26.18
N THR A 313 -36.39 24.37 -27.14
CA THR A 313 -35.71 25.63 -27.18
C THR A 313 -36.33 26.72 -26.31
N ASP A 314 -35.52 27.63 -25.77
CA ASP A 314 -35.56 29.07 -26.06
C ASP A 314 -34.53 29.87 -25.25
N THR A 315 -33.74 30.66 -25.95
CA THR A 315 -32.96 31.82 -25.51
C THR A 315 -33.86 33.08 -25.54
N PRO A 316 -33.56 34.29 -24.96
CA PRO A 316 -32.26 34.96 -24.92
C PRO A 316 -31.93 35.87 -23.73
N ALA A 317 -30.63 36.17 -23.63
CA ALA A 317 -29.94 37.42 -23.27
C ALA A 317 -30.43 38.34 -22.14
N GLU A 318 -29.48 38.66 -21.24
CA GLU A 318 -29.17 40.05 -20.88
C GLU A 318 -27.77 40.19 -20.22
N GLU A 319 -26.95 41.02 -20.83
CA GLU A 319 -25.66 41.48 -20.31
C GLU A 319 -25.87 42.46 -19.15
N LYS A 320 -25.06 42.33 -18.09
CA LYS A 320 -24.71 43.47 -17.22
C LYS A 320 -23.23 43.42 -16.85
N LYS A 321 -22.51 44.40 -17.38
CA LYS A 321 -21.21 44.90 -16.92
C LYS A 321 -21.29 45.28 -15.45
N ILE A 322 -20.29 44.89 -14.64
CA ILE A 322 -19.93 45.61 -13.42
C ILE A 322 -18.39 45.70 -13.34
N GLU A 323 -17.97 46.95 -13.06
CA GLU A 323 -16.64 47.50 -13.05
C GLU A 323 -15.66 46.89 -12.05
N GLU A 324 -14.39 46.91 -12.47
CA GLU A 324 -13.21 46.72 -11.63
C GLU A 324 -13.09 47.80 -10.54
N LYS A 325 -12.86 47.37 -9.31
CA LYS A 325 -12.20 48.18 -8.28
C LYS A 325 -11.11 47.36 -7.60
N LYS A 326 -9.87 47.77 -7.84
CA LYS A 326 -8.68 47.40 -7.05
C LYS A 326 -8.83 47.92 -5.61
N PRO A 327 -8.40 47.18 -4.61
CA PRO A 327 -7.95 47.75 -3.35
C PRO A 327 -6.44 47.64 -3.16
N GLU A 328 -5.90 48.71 -2.64
CA GLU A 328 -4.50 48.96 -2.34
C GLU A 328 -3.92 48.02 -1.28
N GLU A 329 -2.69 47.62 -1.51
CA GLU A 329 -1.84 46.85 -0.62
C GLU A 329 -1.41 47.71 0.58
N LYS A 330 -1.79 47.31 1.80
CA LYS A 330 -1.14 47.76 3.05
C LYS A 330 -0.16 46.69 3.51
N VAL A 331 1.11 47.00 3.40
CA VAL A 331 2.23 46.26 3.96
C VAL A 331 2.21 46.39 5.49
N GLU A 332 1.82 45.34 6.20
CA GLU A 332 2.08 45.22 7.64
C GLU A 332 3.32 44.33 7.88
N THR A 333 4.33 44.97 8.47
CA THR A 333 5.57 44.34 8.91
C THR A 333 5.29 43.43 10.11
N LYS A 334 5.38 42.11 9.94
CA LYS A 334 5.28 41.12 11.02
C LYS A 334 6.62 41.03 11.78
N LYS A 335 6.51 41.19 13.11
CA LYS A 335 7.57 40.90 14.09
C LYS A 335 7.95 39.41 14.08
N PRO A 336 9.21 39.02 14.39
CA PRO A 336 9.62 37.65 14.40
C PRO A 336 8.90 36.84 15.52
N GLU A 337 8.24 35.75 15.13
CA GLU A 337 7.62 34.81 16.06
C GLU A 337 8.68 34.01 16.84
N LYS A 338 8.49 33.90 18.15
CA LYS A 338 9.27 33.03 19.02
C LYS A 338 9.12 31.57 18.64
N PRO A 339 10.15 30.70 18.74
CA PRO A 339 10.04 29.30 18.39
C PRO A 339 8.97 28.60 19.25
N ARG A 340 8.04 27.92 18.59
CA ARG A 340 6.99 27.14 19.23
C ARG A 340 7.61 25.96 19.98
N LYS A 341 7.28 25.80 21.25
CA LYS A 341 7.68 24.65 22.08
C LYS A 341 7.13 23.36 21.44
N LYS A 342 8.00 22.37 21.23
CA LYS A 342 7.60 21.03 20.74
C LYS A 342 6.53 20.43 21.66
N PRO A 343 5.52 19.73 21.11
CA PRO A 343 4.46 19.12 21.93
C PRO A 343 5.05 18.03 22.85
N LYS A 344 4.52 17.97 24.08
CA LYS A 344 5.03 17.08 25.15
C LYS A 344 5.15 15.60 24.74
N TRP A 345 4.29 15.12 23.87
CA TRP A 345 4.30 13.74 23.40
C TRP A 345 5.54 13.36 22.57
N GLN A 346 6.12 14.32 21.81
CA GLN A 346 7.38 14.10 21.08
C GLN A 346 8.57 13.92 22.01
N GLN A 347 8.58 14.63 23.14
CA GLN A 347 9.61 14.50 24.16
C GLN A 347 9.51 13.14 24.86
N THR A 348 8.30 12.66 25.12
CA THR A 348 8.05 11.34 25.72
C THR A 348 8.49 10.20 24.80
N LEU A 349 8.22 10.31 23.48
CA LEU A 349 8.68 9.33 22.49
C LEU A 349 10.21 9.28 22.39
N ILE A 350 10.88 10.43 22.36
CA ILE A 350 12.35 10.51 22.30
C ILE A 350 12.96 9.88 23.57
N ASN A 351 12.40 10.14 24.74
CA ASN A 351 12.89 9.55 25.99
C ASN A 351 12.66 8.03 26.04
N MET A 352 11.52 7.53 25.58
CA MET A 352 11.27 6.08 25.49
C MET A 352 12.25 5.36 24.55
N PHE A 353 12.62 5.99 23.42
CA PHE A 353 13.62 5.41 22.51
C PHE A 353 15.05 5.50 23.06
N SER A 354 15.36 6.52 23.89
CA SER A 354 16.65 6.63 24.58
C SER A 354 16.79 5.53 25.64
N ASP A 355 15.77 5.37 26.49
CA ASP A 355 15.76 4.35 27.55
C ASP A 355 15.80 2.91 27.00
N PHE A 356 15.20 2.68 25.82
CA PHE A 356 15.26 1.39 25.14
C PHE A 356 16.67 1.08 24.60
N LYS A 357 17.37 2.10 24.10
CA LYS A 357 18.72 1.97 23.58
C LYS A 357 19.71 1.69 24.71
N ASP A 358 19.55 2.37 25.85
CA ASP A 358 20.44 2.21 27.01
C ASP A 358 20.27 0.85 27.66
N ASN A 359 19.05 0.28 27.72
CA ASN A 359 18.81 -1.09 28.20
C ASN A 359 19.36 -2.18 27.27
N MET A 360 19.49 -1.94 25.95
CA MET A 360 20.07 -2.93 25.02
C MET A 360 21.61 -2.96 25.09
N THR A 361 22.25 -1.91 25.60
CA THR A 361 23.72 -1.86 25.75
C THR A 361 24.21 -2.43 27.09
N GLU A 362 23.35 -2.56 28.09
CA GLU A 362 23.72 -3.16 29.38
C GLU A 362 23.71 -4.70 29.36
N ASP A 363 22.99 -5.34 28.44
CA ASP A 363 22.95 -6.82 28.30
C ASP A 363 24.13 -7.40 27.51
N GLU A 364 24.92 -6.59 26.79
CA GLU A 364 26.12 -7.06 26.05
C GLU A 364 27.43 -7.04 26.88
N GLU A 365 27.45 -6.42 28.07
CA GLU A 365 28.65 -6.37 28.91
C GLU A 365 28.70 -7.44 30.02
N SER A 366 27.72 -8.34 30.13
CA SER A 366 27.65 -9.33 31.23
C SER A 366 28.06 -10.77 30.86
N ASP A 367 28.52 -11.04 29.63
CA ASP A 367 28.92 -12.39 29.20
C ASP A 367 30.44 -12.59 29.01
N ASP A 368 31.29 -11.66 29.48
CA ASP A 368 32.77 -11.82 29.49
C ASP A 368 33.33 -11.73 30.93
N GLU A 369 32.97 -12.68 31.82
CA GLU A 369 33.80 -13.05 33.00
C GLU A 369 33.72 -14.58 33.25
#